data_23b4ec5a81a04ea1aa1af0251dcffeb2
#
_entry.id   23b4ec5a81a04ea1aa1af0251dcffeb2
#
_cell.length_a   1.000
_cell.length_b   1.000
_cell.length_c   1.000
_cell.angle_alpha   90.00
_cell.angle_beta   90.00
_cell.angle_gamma   90.00
#
_symmetry.space_group_name_H-M   'P 1'
#
loop_
_entity.id
_entity.type
_entity.pdbx_description
1 polymer ?
#
loop_
_entity_poly.entity_id
_entity_poly.type
_entity_poly.pdbx_seq_one_letter_code
_entity_poly.pdbx_strand_id
1 'polypeptide(L)'
;MPARHGHRVNLPRARRGLLRRVRRLIPAEQKRAIKMAALRDCGRRCVYCAAPLDYSRATLDHVYPLAKGGAHAPGNVVAACPSCNRLKADMLPSEFFLRYPWAGSNFIHYARAVHRALKRQARRAVSLAFAEPRAA
;
A
#
# COMPACT_ATOMS: atom_id res chain seq x y z
N MET A 1 -6.58 17.01 16.42
CA MET A 1 -5.87 16.45 15.27
C MET A 1 -4.41 16.33 15.65
N PRO A 2 -3.88 15.13 15.79
CA PRO A 2 -2.45 15.02 16.03
C PRO A 2 -1.70 15.55 14.80
N ALA A 3 -0.67 16.33 15.07
CA ALA A 3 0.19 16.90 14.03
C ALA A 3 0.73 15.80 13.12
N ARG A 4 0.53 15.95 11.83
CA ARG A 4 1.07 15.04 10.81
C ARG A 4 2.58 15.25 10.73
N HIS A 5 3.33 14.57 11.55
CA HIS A 5 4.76 14.43 11.32
C HIS A 5 4.97 13.29 10.31
N GLY A 6 4.61 13.59 9.07
CA GLY A 6 5.04 12.79 7.96
C GLY A 6 6.54 12.94 7.83
N HIS A 7 7.29 12.03 8.37
CA HIS A 7 8.67 11.88 7.97
C HIS A 7 8.67 11.50 6.49
N ARG A 8 8.76 12.50 5.62
CA ARG A 8 9.17 12.26 4.25
C ARG A 8 10.57 11.68 4.34
N VAL A 9 10.65 10.37 4.21
CA VAL A 9 11.93 9.74 3.96
C VAL A 9 12.44 10.30 2.64
N ASN A 10 13.37 11.22 2.73
CA ASN A 10 14.00 11.82 1.56
C ASN A 10 14.93 10.75 0.97
N LEU A 11 14.38 9.99 0.01
CA LEU A 11 15.18 9.01 -0.71
C LEU A 11 16.37 9.68 -1.38
N PRO A 12 17.56 9.07 -1.32
CA PRO A 12 18.72 9.55 -2.06
C PRO A 12 18.36 9.77 -3.53
N ARG A 13 18.87 10.83 -4.12
CA ARG A 13 18.60 11.23 -5.51
C ARG A 13 18.80 10.09 -6.51
N ALA A 14 19.81 9.24 -6.28
CA ALA A 14 20.11 8.05 -7.08
C ALA A 14 18.99 7.00 -7.04
N ARG A 15 18.38 6.74 -5.87
CA ARG A 15 17.26 5.80 -5.73
C ARG A 15 15.99 6.32 -6.41
N ARG A 16 15.71 7.62 -6.33
CA ARG A 16 14.60 8.24 -7.05
C ARG A 16 14.75 8.11 -8.56
N GLY A 17 15.96 8.29 -9.08
CA GLY A 17 16.26 8.11 -10.50
C GLY A 17 16.08 6.67 -10.96
N LEU A 18 16.49 5.69 -10.16
CA LEU A 18 16.31 4.28 -10.45
C LEU A 18 14.82 3.90 -10.49
N LEU A 19 14.02 4.35 -9.53
CA LEU A 19 12.59 4.10 -9.49
C LEU A 19 11.87 4.71 -10.72
N ARG A 20 12.28 5.90 -11.15
CA ARG A 20 11.75 6.52 -12.37
C ARG A 20 12.12 5.72 -13.61
N ARG A 21 13.35 5.20 -13.70
CA ARG A 21 13.80 4.36 -14.82
C ARG A 21 13.02 3.06 -14.90
N VAL A 22 12.83 2.37 -13.79
CA VAL A 22 12.04 1.13 -13.72
C VAL A 22 10.62 1.40 -14.19
N ARG A 23 9.98 2.47 -13.75
CA ARG A 23 8.63 2.85 -14.18
C ARG A 23 8.55 3.16 -15.69
N ARG A 24 9.60 3.75 -16.27
CA ARG A 24 9.65 4.05 -17.71
C ARG A 24 9.85 2.81 -18.58
N LEU A 25 10.50 1.77 -18.05
CA LEU A 25 10.78 0.53 -18.78
C LEU A 25 9.57 -0.39 -18.90
N ILE A 26 8.51 -0.15 -18.12
CA ILE A 26 7.29 -0.94 -18.20
C ILE A 26 6.42 -0.40 -19.34
N PRO A 27 6.07 -1.22 -20.35
CA PRO A 27 5.17 -0.79 -21.41
C PRO A 27 3.82 -0.30 -20.85
N ALA A 28 3.22 0.70 -21.51
CA ALA A 28 1.94 1.29 -21.09
C ALA A 28 0.82 0.24 -20.96
N GLU A 29 0.80 -0.76 -21.83
CA GLU A 29 -0.15 -1.86 -21.80
C GLU A 29 0.01 -2.73 -20.56
N GLN A 30 1.25 -3.03 -20.15
CA GLN A 30 1.53 -3.75 -18.92
C GLN A 30 1.10 -2.95 -17.69
N LYS A 31 1.35 -1.65 -17.67
CA LYS A 31 0.89 -0.78 -16.59
C LYS A 31 -0.62 -0.80 -16.44
N ARG A 32 -1.35 -0.74 -17.57
CA ARG A 32 -2.82 -0.84 -17.57
C ARG A 32 -3.29 -2.21 -17.08
N ALA A 33 -2.68 -3.28 -17.56
CA ALA A 33 -3.02 -4.64 -17.17
C ALA A 33 -2.83 -4.87 -15.66
N ILE A 34 -1.71 -4.40 -15.11
CA ILE A 34 -1.42 -4.50 -13.67
C ILE A 34 -2.45 -3.69 -12.86
N LYS A 35 -2.76 -2.47 -13.30
CA LYS A 35 -3.74 -1.62 -12.63
C LYS A 35 -5.15 -2.23 -12.66
N MET A 36 -5.57 -2.75 -13.80
CA MET A 36 -6.85 -3.44 -13.94
C MET A 36 -6.93 -4.69 -13.06
N ALA A 37 -5.86 -5.48 -13.04
CA ALA A 37 -5.80 -6.68 -12.22
C ALA A 37 -5.85 -6.35 -10.72
N ALA A 38 -5.11 -5.35 -10.27
CA ALA A 38 -5.13 -4.89 -8.89
C ALA A 38 -6.52 -4.37 -8.48
N LEU A 39 -7.16 -3.60 -9.35
CA LEU A 39 -8.50 -3.07 -9.10
C LEU A 39 -9.55 -4.18 -9.00
N ARG A 40 -9.50 -5.17 -9.88
CA ARG A 40 -10.37 -6.36 -9.80
C ARG A 40 -10.12 -7.17 -8.54
N ASP A 41 -8.86 -7.39 -8.20
CA ASP A 41 -8.47 -8.12 -7.01
C ASP A 41 -9.03 -7.48 -5.73
N CYS A 42 -9.01 -6.17 -5.66
CA CYS A 42 -9.51 -5.41 -4.52
C CYS A 42 -11.03 -5.14 -4.59
N GLY A 43 -11.76 -5.77 -5.51
CA GLY A 43 -13.21 -5.64 -5.64
C GLY A 43 -13.66 -4.23 -6.04
N ARG A 44 -12.87 -3.53 -6.85
CA ARG A 44 -13.09 -2.14 -7.29
C ARG A 44 -13.26 -1.18 -6.12
N ARG A 45 -12.44 -1.37 -5.11
CA ARG A 45 -12.38 -0.53 -3.90
C ARG A 45 -10.95 -0.14 -3.60
N CYS A 46 -10.79 0.97 -2.89
CA CYS A 46 -9.52 1.22 -2.22
C CYS A 46 -9.28 0.14 -1.17
N VAL A 47 -8.16 -0.55 -1.26
CA VAL A 47 -7.84 -1.65 -0.35
C VAL A 47 -7.71 -1.19 1.11
N TYR A 48 -7.45 0.10 1.32
CA TYR A 48 -7.22 0.65 2.66
C TYR A 48 -8.45 1.31 3.29
N CYS A 49 -9.20 2.14 2.56
CA CYS A 49 -10.38 2.80 3.11
C CYS A 49 -11.71 2.17 2.66
N ALA A 50 -11.66 1.19 1.77
CA ALA A 50 -12.81 0.49 1.20
C ALA A 50 -13.76 1.38 0.36
N ALA A 51 -13.40 2.61 0.07
CA ALA A 51 -14.20 3.45 -0.81
C ALA A 51 -14.27 2.87 -2.23
N PRO A 52 -15.41 2.96 -2.91
CA PRO A 52 -15.50 2.57 -4.32
C PRO A 52 -14.47 3.30 -5.16
N LEU A 53 -13.88 2.58 -6.10
CA LEU A 53 -12.75 3.09 -6.87
C LEU A 53 -12.90 2.64 -8.33
N ASP A 54 -12.86 3.59 -9.24
CA ASP A 54 -12.80 3.31 -10.67
C ASP A 54 -11.36 3.34 -11.20
N TYR A 55 -11.18 2.92 -12.43
CA TYR A 55 -9.86 2.86 -13.05
C TYR A 55 -9.17 4.23 -13.09
N SER A 56 -9.92 5.31 -13.36
CA SER A 56 -9.34 6.65 -13.52
C SER A 56 -8.80 7.21 -12.21
N ARG A 57 -9.40 6.86 -11.08
CA ARG A 57 -9.00 7.32 -9.75
C ARG A 57 -8.09 6.35 -9.02
N ALA A 58 -8.07 5.10 -9.44
CA ALA A 58 -7.22 4.09 -8.83
C ALA A 58 -5.75 4.44 -9.01
N THR A 59 -4.98 4.29 -7.95
CA THR A 59 -3.53 4.32 -7.97
C THR A 59 -2.99 2.95 -7.59
N LEU A 60 -1.78 2.64 -8.02
CA LEU A 60 -1.08 1.43 -7.59
C LEU A 60 -0.24 1.75 -6.37
N ASP A 61 -0.42 0.98 -5.32
CA ASP A 61 0.44 1.03 -4.15
C ASP A 61 1.24 -0.27 -4.05
N HIS A 62 2.53 -0.13 -3.79
CA HIS A 62 3.40 -1.24 -3.43
C HIS A 62 3.32 -1.42 -1.92
N VAL A 63 2.68 -2.49 -1.48
CA VAL A 63 2.44 -2.75 -0.05
C VAL A 63 3.76 -2.75 0.71
N TYR A 64 4.73 -3.53 0.22
CA TYR A 64 6.12 -3.38 0.62
C TYR A 64 6.77 -2.40 -0.35
N PRO A 65 7.18 -1.20 0.12
CA PRO A 65 7.58 -0.12 -0.78
C PRO A 65 8.77 -0.48 -1.67
N LEU A 66 8.73 -0.06 -2.93
CA LEU A 66 9.87 -0.19 -3.85
C LEU A 66 11.14 0.42 -3.27
N ALA A 67 11.00 1.55 -2.60
CA ALA A 67 12.09 2.27 -1.94
C ALA A 67 12.80 1.43 -0.87
N LYS A 68 12.13 0.41 -0.34
CA LYS A 68 12.63 -0.48 0.73
C LYS A 68 12.87 -1.91 0.22
N GLY A 69 12.95 -2.10 -1.08
CA GLY A 69 13.24 -3.38 -1.71
C GLY A 69 12.01 -4.19 -2.11
N GLY A 70 10.84 -3.60 -2.07
CA GLY A 70 9.61 -4.25 -2.55
C GLY A 70 9.62 -4.51 -4.04
N ALA A 71 8.89 -5.54 -4.48
CA ALA A 71 8.80 -5.91 -5.88
C ALA A 71 7.66 -5.19 -6.60
N HIS A 72 7.87 -4.87 -7.89
CA HIS A 72 6.80 -4.47 -8.78
C HIS A 72 6.19 -5.74 -9.40
N ALA A 73 5.37 -6.45 -8.62
CA ALA A 73 4.80 -7.72 -8.98
C ALA A 73 3.39 -7.85 -8.39
N PRO A 74 2.49 -8.65 -9.02
CA PRO A 74 1.09 -8.78 -8.59
C PRO A 74 0.91 -9.08 -7.11
N GLY A 75 1.79 -9.87 -6.52
CA GLY A 75 1.72 -10.22 -5.10
C GLY A 75 2.02 -9.07 -4.13
N ASN A 76 2.52 -7.94 -4.63
CA ASN A 76 2.90 -6.77 -3.83
C ASN A 76 2.17 -5.48 -4.24
N VAL A 77 1.33 -5.54 -5.26
CA VAL A 77 0.65 -4.36 -5.80
C VAL A 77 -0.83 -4.41 -5.49
N VAL A 78 -1.38 -3.31 -5.01
CA VAL A 78 -2.79 -3.17 -4.68
C VAL A 78 -3.36 -1.88 -5.26
N ALA A 79 -4.68 -1.83 -5.38
CA ALA A 79 -5.38 -0.61 -5.76
C ALA A 79 -5.68 0.23 -4.52
N ALA A 80 -5.34 1.49 -4.57
CA ALA A 80 -5.61 2.45 -3.51
C ALA A 80 -6.11 3.78 -4.09
N CYS A 81 -6.92 4.49 -3.31
CA CYS A 81 -7.28 5.85 -3.67
C CYS A 81 -6.08 6.78 -3.47
N PRO A 82 -6.03 7.93 -4.15
CA PRO A 82 -4.90 8.85 -4.03
C PRO A 82 -4.62 9.29 -2.59
N SER A 83 -5.67 9.50 -1.80
CA SER A 83 -5.54 9.93 -0.40
C SER A 83 -4.85 8.88 0.47
N CYS A 84 -5.28 7.62 0.38
CA CYS A 84 -4.67 6.53 1.14
C CYS A 84 -3.25 6.24 0.68
N ASN A 85 -3.01 6.31 -0.62
CA ASN A 85 -1.67 6.12 -1.16
C ASN A 85 -0.70 7.20 -0.63
N ARG A 86 -1.14 8.46 -0.58
CA ARG A 86 -0.34 9.54 0.03
C ARG A 86 -0.16 9.35 1.53
N LEU A 87 -1.20 8.90 2.23
CA LEU A 87 -1.12 8.66 3.67
C LEU A 87 -0.10 7.58 4.02
N LYS A 88 -0.11 6.49 3.26
CA LYS A 88 0.83 5.39 3.44
C LYS A 88 2.26 5.81 3.07
N ALA A 89 2.41 6.59 2.01
CA ALA A 89 3.73 6.96 1.48
C ALA A 89 4.61 5.69 1.31
N ASP A 90 5.82 5.71 1.81
CA ASP A 90 6.75 4.58 1.77
C ASP A 90 6.88 3.84 3.12
N MET A 91 5.83 3.93 3.95
CA MET A 91 5.77 3.15 5.18
C MET A 91 5.74 1.66 4.89
N LEU A 92 6.46 0.89 5.71
CA LEU A 92 6.33 -0.57 5.72
C LEU A 92 4.91 -0.97 6.13
N PRO A 93 4.40 -2.12 5.66
CA PRO A 93 3.08 -2.60 6.05
C PRO A 93 2.88 -2.65 7.55
N SER A 94 3.89 -3.16 8.28
CA SER A 94 3.85 -3.24 9.74
C SER A 94 3.70 -1.88 10.42
N GLU A 95 4.37 -0.85 9.92
CA GLU A 95 4.24 0.50 10.44
C GLU A 95 2.87 1.11 10.10
N PHE A 96 2.47 0.99 8.84
CA PHE A 96 1.23 1.59 8.35
C PHE A 96 0.01 1.00 9.04
N PHE A 97 -0.07 -0.32 9.15
CA PHE A 97 -1.22 -0.99 9.74
C PHE A 97 -1.26 -0.91 11.27
N LEU A 98 -0.11 -0.74 11.91
CA LEU A 98 -0.07 -0.45 13.34
C LEU A 98 -0.60 0.95 13.62
N ARG A 99 -0.23 1.91 12.80
CA ARG A 99 -0.64 3.31 12.93
C ARG A 99 -2.10 3.53 12.54
N TYR A 100 -2.56 2.81 11.52
CA TYR A 100 -3.92 2.89 10.98
C TYR A 100 -4.55 1.49 10.92
N PRO A 101 -5.03 0.96 12.05
CA PRO A 101 -5.58 -0.40 12.11
C PRO A 101 -6.76 -0.62 11.16
N TRP A 102 -7.56 0.40 10.91
CA TRP A 102 -8.65 0.35 9.93
C TRP A 102 -8.16 0.02 8.53
N ALA A 103 -6.99 0.55 8.14
CA ALA A 103 -6.38 0.24 6.85
C ALA A 103 -5.91 -1.22 6.78
N GLY A 104 -5.36 -1.72 7.86
CA GLY A 104 -4.95 -3.12 7.98
C GLY A 104 -6.14 -4.08 7.92
N SER A 105 -7.22 -3.78 8.61
CA SER A 105 -8.45 -4.59 8.58
C SER A 105 -9.05 -4.66 7.18
N ASN A 106 -9.13 -3.54 6.49
CA ASN A 106 -9.60 -3.51 5.09
C ASN A 106 -8.64 -4.27 4.16
N PHE A 107 -7.34 -4.09 4.33
CA PHE A 107 -6.35 -4.80 3.55
C PHE A 107 -6.48 -6.31 3.68
N ILE A 108 -6.64 -6.83 4.88
CA ILE A 108 -6.85 -8.26 5.14
C ILE A 108 -8.09 -8.76 4.40
N HIS A 109 -9.14 -7.95 4.38
CA HIS A 109 -10.41 -8.33 3.78
C HIS A 109 -10.42 -8.23 2.25
N TYR A 110 -9.89 -7.15 1.69
CA TYR A 110 -10.03 -6.83 0.26
C TYR A 110 -8.85 -7.22 -0.61
N ALA A 111 -7.62 -7.25 -0.10
CA ALA A 111 -6.47 -7.68 -0.88
C ALA A 111 -6.43 -9.21 -1.00
N ARG A 112 -6.76 -9.75 -2.17
CA ARG A 112 -6.87 -11.21 -2.38
C ARG A 112 -5.60 -11.83 -2.91
N ALA A 113 -4.99 -11.22 -3.92
CA ALA A 113 -3.86 -11.78 -4.66
C ALA A 113 -2.48 -11.41 -4.11
N VAL A 114 -2.42 -10.81 -2.93
CA VAL A 114 -1.15 -10.42 -2.31
C VAL A 114 -0.45 -11.62 -1.65
N HIS A 115 0.84 -11.51 -1.49
CA HIS A 115 1.63 -12.51 -0.77
C HIS A 115 1.10 -12.75 0.65
N ARG A 116 1.04 -14.00 1.05
CA ARG A 116 0.59 -14.41 2.38
C ARG A 116 1.38 -13.73 3.51
N ALA A 117 2.67 -13.50 3.28
CA ALA A 117 3.52 -12.80 4.25
C ALA A 117 3.01 -11.38 4.54
N LEU A 118 2.50 -10.66 3.54
CA LEU A 118 1.93 -9.33 3.72
C LEU A 118 0.66 -9.36 4.55
N LYS A 119 -0.19 -10.36 4.34
CA LYS A 119 -1.40 -10.54 5.15
C LYS A 119 -1.07 -10.91 6.60
N ARG A 120 -0.06 -11.75 6.82
CA ARG A 120 0.39 -12.07 8.18
C ARG A 120 0.91 -10.83 8.90
N GLN A 121 1.68 -9.99 8.21
CA GLN A 121 2.15 -8.72 8.76
C GLN A 121 0.99 -7.79 9.11
N ALA A 122 -0.02 -7.70 8.24
CA ALA A 122 -1.21 -6.90 8.50
C ALA A 122 -1.98 -7.40 9.73
N ARG A 123 -2.24 -8.70 9.82
CA ARG A 123 -2.91 -9.29 10.97
C ARG A 123 -2.17 -9.07 12.27
N ARG A 124 -0.86 -9.24 12.25
CA ARG A 124 -0.01 -9.00 13.41
C ARG A 124 -0.05 -7.53 13.85
N ALA A 125 0.07 -6.60 12.91
CA ALA A 125 0.02 -5.17 13.20
C ALA A 125 -1.33 -4.75 13.77
N VAL A 126 -2.43 -5.22 13.19
CA VAL A 126 -3.79 -4.96 13.69
C VAL A 126 -3.98 -5.54 15.08
N SER A 127 -3.56 -6.78 15.31
CA SER A 127 -3.63 -7.40 16.63
C SER A 127 -2.84 -6.61 17.68
N LEU A 128 -1.64 -6.17 17.34
CA LEU A 128 -0.80 -5.36 18.24
C LEU A 128 -1.45 -4.00 18.54
N ALA A 129 -2.07 -3.38 17.55
CA ALA A 129 -2.75 -2.10 17.74
C ALA A 129 -3.91 -2.19 18.72
N PHE A 130 -4.64 -3.31 18.73
CA PHE A 130 -5.75 -3.53 19.66
C PHE A 130 -5.30 -4.11 21.00
N ALA A 131 -4.14 -4.74 21.08
CA ALA A 131 -3.61 -5.36 22.30
C ALA A 131 -2.76 -4.40 23.14
N GLU A 132 -2.46 -3.20 22.65
CA GLU A 132 -1.71 -2.23 23.45
C GLU A 132 -2.45 -1.96 24.77
N PRO A 133 -1.76 -2.13 25.94
CA PRO A 133 -2.39 -1.83 27.21
C PRO A 133 -2.76 -0.36 27.22
N ARG A 134 -4.04 -0.08 27.37
CA ARG A 134 -4.50 1.26 27.64
C ARG A 134 -3.82 1.71 28.91
N ALA A 135 -3.05 2.81 28.85
CA ALA A 135 -2.54 3.44 30.03
C ALA A 135 -3.70 3.65 31.03
N ALA A 136 -3.57 3.05 32.19
CA ALA A 136 -4.53 3.22 33.26
C ALA A 136 -4.54 4.69 33.70
#